data_3144c6c24e93aeae41a3fcbb096acf84
#
_entry.id   3144c6c24e93aeae41a3fcbb096acf84
#
_cell.length_a   1.000
_cell.length_b   1.000
_cell.length_c   1.000
_cell.angle_alpha   90.00
_cell.angle_beta   90.00
_cell.angle_gamma   90.00
#
_symmetry.space_group_name_H-M   'P 1'
#
loop_
_entity.id
_entity.type
_entity.pdbx_description
1 polymer ?
#
loop_
_entity_poly.entity_id
_entity_poly.type
_entity_poly.pdbx_seq_one_letter_code
_entity_poly.pdbx_strand_id
1 'polypeptide(L)'
;MKGFKHLLLLMVIAFPILCTPITALAANESSSTSSSSANNPSQVASNDSVQKIKQKGTLVVGMSADYPPYEFTTKENGKTKYVGFEVSLAKQFAKDLGVKLVIKNMDFDSLLVALETGKIDAIISGMNVTAERKKSVDFSNTYYSGDSYFLINKGDKDKLVNVKSFNGKNVGAQNGTLQSTLISKEMPKANGKGLAKLSSLVIGLQSHKYDGILMD
;
A
#
# COMPACT_ATOMS: atom_id res chain seq x y z
N MET A 1 42.18 21.60 2.03
CA MET A 1 43.33 21.20 1.19
C MET A 1 43.11 19.79 0.69
N LYS A 2 43.30 19.56 -0.66
CA LYS A 2 43.28 18.28 -1.43
C LYS A 2 41.90 17.57 -1.43
N GLY A 3 41.03 17.52 -2.43
CA GLY A 3 41.25 17.52 -3.89
C GLY A 3 41.39 16.09 -4.41
N PHE A 4 40.28 15.34 -4.64
CA PHE A 4 40.35 14.05 -5.34
C PHE A 4 39.39 14.07 -6.53
N LYS A 5 39.97 14.29 -7.71
CA LYS A 5 39.29 14.18 -9.00
C LYS A 5 39.32 12.70 -9.42
N HIS A 6 38.18 12.10 -9.69
CA HIS A 6 38.14 10.79 -10.36
C HIS A 6 37.70 10.96 -11.81
N LEU A 7 38.60 10.53 -12.65
CA LEU A 7 38.65 10.52 -14.09
C LEU A 7 37.62 9.49 -14.64
N LEU A 8 36.71 9.98 -15.47
CA LEU A 8 35.74 9.17 -16.22
C LEU A 8 36.48 8.61 -17.48
N LEU A 9 36.63 7.30 -17.55
CA LEU A 9 37.17 6.62 -18.75
C LEU A 9 35.99 6.10 -19.59
N LEU A 10 35.73 6.78 -20.70
CA LEU A 10 34.75 6.38 -21.72
C LEU A 10 35.43 5.36 -22.65
N MET A 11 34.94 4.11 -22.67
CA MET A 11 35.39 3.10 -23.64
C MET A 11 34.34 2.97 -24.75
N VAL A 12 34.62 3.56 -25.89
CA VAL A 12 33.84 3.43 -27.12
C VAL A 12 34.29 2.16 -27.82
N ILE A 13 33.43 1.16 -27.95
CA ILE A 13 33.66 -0.01 -28.80
C ILE A 13 32.82 0.16 -30.05
N ALA A 14 33.52 0.41 -31.17
CA ALA A 14 32.95 0.44 -32.51
C ALA A 14 32.85 -1.00 -33.05
N PHE A 15 31.67 -1.42 -33.45
CA PHE A 15 31.45 -2.66 -34.20
C PHE A 15 31.15 -2.31 -35.67
N PRO A 16 31.81 -2.93 -36.63
CA PRO A 16 31.56 -2.70 -38.06
C PRO A 16 30.31 -3.45 -38.53
N ILE A 17 29.45 -2.74 -39.21
CA ILE A 17 28.26 -3.27 -39.89
C ILE A 17 28.71 -3.90 -41.20
N LEU A 18 28.53 -5.22 -41.32
CA LEU A 18 28.71 -5.94 -42.59
C LEU A 18 27.36 -6.00 -43.31
N CYS A 19 27.27 -5.25 -44.41
CA CYS A 19 26.07 -5.17 -45.25
C CYS A 19 26.19 -6.24 -46.35
N THR A 20 25.30 -7.23 -46.43
CA THR A 20 25.12 -8.11 -47.57
C THR A 20 23.72 -7.91 -48.16
N PRO A 21 23.57 -7.71 -49.48
CA PRO A 21 22.29 -7.60 -50.12
C PRO A 21 21.71 -9.01 -50.42
N ILE A 22 20.51 -9.29 -50.03
CA ILE A 22 19.72 -10.45 -50.43
C ILE A 22 18.61 -9.97 -51.37
N THR A 23 18.63 -10.51 -52.57
CA THR A 23 17.73 -10.29 -53.68
C THR A 23 16.29 -10.72 -53.34
N ALA A 24 15.34 -9.90 -53.79
CA ALA A 24 13.90 -10.14 -53.73
C ALA A 24 13.50 -11.37 -54.58
N LEU A 25 12.66 -12.24 -53.97
CA LEU A 25 11.79 -13.15 -54.71
C LEU A 25 10.37 -12.93 -54.20
N ALA A 26 9.52 -12.45 -55.10
CA ALA A 26 8.09 -12.24 -54.82
C ALA A 26 7.37 -13.58 -54.85
N ALA A 27 6.70 -13.94 -53.76
CA ALA A 27 5.63 -14.93 -53.78
C ALA A 27 4.42 -14.32 -53.09
N ASN A 28 3.35 -14.26 -53.85
CA ASN A 28 2.01 -13.79 -53.46
C ASN A 28 1.37 -14.86 -52.63
N GLU A 29 1.07 -14.58 -51.35
CA GLU A 29 0.10 -15.38 -50.56
C GLU A 29 -0.75 -14.53 -49.65
N SER A 30 -1.99 -14.93 -49.60
CA SER A 30 -3.20 -14.31 -49.06
C SER A 30 -3.09 -13.85 -47.59
N SER A 31 -3.61 -12.67 -47.35
CA SER A 31 -3.87 -12.07 -46.04
C SER A 31 -4.77 -12.92 -45.17
N SER A 32 -4.22 -13.47 -44.08
CA SER A 32 -4.98 -13.77 -42.88
C SER A 32 -4.47 -12.87 -41.76
N THR A 33 -5.25 -11.83 -41.45
CA THR A 33 -5.03 -10.90 -40.34
C THR A 33 -5.25 -11.65 -39.04
N SER A 34 -4.19 -12.25 -38.48
CA SER A 34 -4.18 -12.65 -37.10
C SER A 34 -3.75 -11.43 -36.25
N SER A 35 -4.72 -10.76 -35.65
CA SER A 35 -4.49 -9.76 -34.61
C SER A 35 -3.82 -10.43 -33.41
N SER A 36 -2.49 -10.41 -33.39
CA SER A 36 -1.75 -10.74 -32.18
C SER A 36 -1.97 -9.62 -31.16
N SER A 37 -2.93 -9.80 -30.25
CA SER A 37 -3.03 -9.03 -29.04
C SER A 37 -1.71 -9.17 -28.31
N ALA A 38 -0.91 -8.11 -28.29
CA ALA A 38 0.28 -8.01 -27.46
C ALA A 38 -0.18 -8.09 -25.99
N ASN A 39 -0.12 -9.28 -25.41
CA ASN A 39 -0.40 -9.47 -23.99
C ASN A 39 0.63 -8.71 -23.18
N ASN A 40 0.21 -7.60 -22.56
CA ASN A 40 1.02 -6.85 -21.61
C ASN A 40 1.41 -7.80 -20.45
N PRO A 41 2.71 -7.95 -20.11
CA PRO A 41 3.17 -8.86 -19.06
C PRO A 41 2.44 -8.68 -17.72
N SER A 42 2.07 -7.45 -17.37
CA SER A 42 1.29 -7.13 -16.15
C SER A 42 -0.12 -7.72 -16.18
N GLN A 43 -0.77 -7.83 -17.35
CA GLN A 43 -2.10 -8.44 -17.46
C GLN A 43 -2.04 -9.98 -17.36
N VAL A 44 -0.98 -10.59 -17.84
CA VAL A 44 -0.80 -12.05 -17.74
C VAL A 44 -0.60 -12.46 -16.28
N ALA A 45 0.25 -11.73 -15.53
CA ALA A 45 0.49 -12.01 -14.11
C ALA A 45 -0.77 -11.80 -13.23
N SER A 46 -1.56 -10.76 -13.51
CA SER A 46 -2.80 -10.49 -12.77
C SER A 46 -3.89 -11.55 -13.03
N ASN A 47 -4.00 -12.04 -14.28
CA ASN A 47 -4.93 -13.12 -14.61
C ASN A 47 -4.57 -14.43 -13.90
N ASP A 48 -3.27 -14.76 -13.78
CA ASP A 48 -2.81 -15.95 -13.06
C ASP A 48 -3.18 -15.89 -11.56
N SER A 49 -3.00 -14.75 -10.91
CA SER A 49 -3.35 -14.55 -9.50
C SER A 49 -4.85 -14.72 -9.25
N VAL A 50 -5.70 -14.15 -10.09
CA VAL A 50 -7.17 -14.29 -10.02
C VAL A 50 -7.58 -15.75 -10.22
N GLN A 51 -6.98 -16.46 -11.20
CA GLN A 51 -7.27 -17.86 -11.45
C GLN A 51 -6.89 -18.75 -10.25
N LYS A 52 -5.75 -18.49 -9.60
CA LYS A 52 -5.33 -19.19 -8.36
C LYS A 52 -6.34 -19.00 -7.23
N ILE A 53 -6.85 -17.78 -7.03
CA ILE A 53 -7.87 -17.47 -6.02
C ILE A 53 -9.16 -18.23 -6.32
N LYS A 54 -9.62 -18.24 -7.57
CA LYS A 54 -10.82 -19.00 -7.99
C LYS A 54 -10.66 -20.49 -7.80
N GLN A 55 -9.53 -21.07 -8.19
CA GLN A 55 -9.24 -22.51 -7.99
C GLN A 55 -9.19 -22.89 -6.51
N LYS A 56 -8.60 -22.01 -5.66
CA LYS A 56 -8.56 -22.19 -4.21
C LYS A 56 -9.95 -22.06 -3.56
N GLY A 57 -10.90 -21.40 -4.22
CA GLY A 57 -12.26 -21.14 -3.71
C GLY A 57 -12.33 -20.15 -2.54
N THR A 58 -11.23 -19.43 -2.26
CA THR A 58 -11.16 -18.46 -1.16
C THR A 58 -10.35 -17.25 -1.53
N LEU A 59 -10.84 -16.05 -1.15
CA LEU A 59 -10.09 -14.80 -1.15
C LEU A 59 -9.67 -14.48 0.29
N VAL A 60 -8.38 -14.50 0.56
CA VAL A 60 -7.83 -14.18 1.88
C VAL A 60 -7.40 -12.71 1.89
N VAL A 61 -8.10 -11.88 2.65
CA VAL A 61 -7.84 -10.43 2.75
C VAL A 61 -7.21 -10.11 4.10
N GLY A 62 -6.06 -9.43 4.08
CA GLY A 62 -5.44 -8.86 5.28
C GLY A 62 -6.01 -7.47 5.61
N MET A 63 -6.29 -7.24 6.89
CA MET A 63 -6.79 -5.99 7.43
C MET A 63 -6.18 -5.70 8.79
N SER A 64 -6.04 -4.41 9.16
CA SER A 64 -5.82 -3.96 10.53
C SER A 64 -7.15 -3.43 11.07
N ALA A 65 -7.99 -4.34 11.60
CA ALA A 65 -9.41 -4.07 11.85
C ALA A 65 -9.64 -3.36 13.19
N ASP A 66 -9.07 -2.15 13.32
CA ASP A 66 -9.27 -1.23 14.46
C ASP A 66 -9.44 0.23 14.00
N TYR A 67 -9.89 0.43 12.74
CA TYR A 67 -9.99 1.72 12.07
C TYR A 67 -11.42 2.05 11.61
N PRO A 68 -12.35 2.40 12.54
CA PRO A 68 -13.70 2.79 12.16
C PRO A 68 -13.70 4.15 11.42
N PRO A 69 -14.55 4.34 10.40
CA PRO A 69 -15.63 3.43 9.94
C PRO A 69 -15.17 2.47 8.81
N TYR A 70 -13.90 2.40 8.50
CA TYR A 70 -13.37 1.66 7.35
C TYR A 70 -13.34 0.16 7.59
N GLU A 71 -12.57 -0.31 8.58
CA GLU A 71 -12.51 -1.71 9.01
C GLU A 71 -12.30 -1.80 10.52
N PHE A 72 -13.22 -2.47 11.20
CA PHE A 72 -13.14 -2.64 12.64
C PHE A 72 -13.90 -3.88 13.11
N THR A 73 -13.73 -4.21 14.38
CA THR A 73 -14.42 -5.35 14.98
C THR A 73 -15.56 -4.91 15.89
N THR A 74 -16.65 -5.65 15.86
CA THR A 74 -17.76 -5.55 16.82
C THR A 74 -18.01 -6.90 17.48
N LYS A 75 -18.83 -6.89 18.53
CA LYS A 75 -19.36 -8.11 19.16
C LYS A 75 -20.83 -8.28 18.79
N GLU A 76 -21.18 -9.42 18.23
CA GLU A 76 -22.55 -9.81 17.95
C GLU A 76 -22.77 -11.22 18.51
N ASN A 77 -23.69 -11.37 19.47
CA ASN A 77 -23.93 -12.63 20.16
C ASN A 77 -22.65 -13.28 20.74
N GLY A 78 -21.77 -12.46 21.33
CA GLY A 78 -20.50 -12.88 21.91
C GLY A 78 -19.39 -13.19 20.90
N LYS A 79 -19.69 -13.25 19.60
CA LYS A 79 -18.71 -13.53 18.53
C LYS A 79 -18.14 -12.23 17.95
N THR A 80 -16.85 -12.24 17.65
CA THR A 80 -16.20 -11.13 16.95
C THR A 80 -16.65 -11.11 15.50
N LYS A 81 -17.07 -9.94 15.01
CA LYS A 81 -17.51 -9.71 13.63
C LYS A 81 -16.70 -8.55 13.05
N TYR A 82 -16.24 -8.71 11.80
CA TYR A 82 -15.59 -7.63 11.04
C TYR A 82 -16.68 -6.83 10.32
N VAL A 83 -16.60 -5.50 10.43
CA VAL A 83 -17.56 -4.56 9.84
C VAL A 83 -16.83 -3.32 9.34
N GLY A 84 -17.51 -2.52 8.52
CA GLY A 84 -17.01 -1.28 7.95
C GLY A 84 -17.04 -1.26 6.43
N PHE A 85 -16.68 -0.11 5.86
CA PHE A 85 -16.68 0.13 4.42
C PHE A 85 -15.78 -0.88 3.68
N GLU A 86 -14.54 -1.04 4.11
CA GLU A 86 -13.56 -1.91 3.47
C GLU A 86 -13.88 -3.41 3.65
N VAL A 87 -14.52 -3.77 4.77
CA VAL A 87 -15.06 -5.13 4.94
C VAL A 87 -16.19 -5.40 3.94
N SER A 88 -17.03 -4.38 3.66
CA SER A 88 -18.09 -4.49 2.64
C SER A 88 -17.50 -4.60 1.23
N LEU A 89 -16.44 -3.84 0.94
CA LEU A 89 -15.70 -3.91 -0.32
C LEU A 89 -15.08 -5.31 -0.53
N ALA A 90 -14.42 -5.86 0.51
CA ALA A 90 -13.86 -7.21 0.47
C ALA A 90 -14.93 -8.29 0.22
N LYS A 91 -16.11 -8.17 0.85
CA LYS A 91 -17.25 -9.05 0.62
C LYS A 91 -17.74 -9.00 -0.82
N GLN A 92 -17.80 -7.79 -1.40
CA GLN A 92 -18.22 -7.62 -2.79
C GLN A 92 -17.21 -8.27 -3.74
N PHE A 93 -15.91 -8.05 -3.55
CA PHE A 93 -14.87 -8.71 -4.38
C PHE A 93 -14.95 -10.24 -4.31
N ALA A 94 -15.10 -10.80 -3.11
CA ALA A 94 -15.22 -12.24 -2.97
C ALA A 94 -16.48 -12.80 -3.69
N LYS A 95 -17.59 -12.06 -3.60
CA LYS A 95 -18.85 -12.38 -4.31
C LYS A 95 -18.66 -12.35 -5.83
N ASP A 96 -18.03 -11.30 -6.37
CA ASP A 96 -17.82 -11.13 -7.81
C ASP A 96 -16.86 -12.19 -8.38
N LEU A 97 -15.89 -12.64 -7.57
CA LEU A 97 -15.00 -13.74 -7.90
C LEU A 97 -15.66 -15.13 -7.75
N GLY A 98 -16.81 -15.24 -7.08
CA GLY A 98 -17.49 -16.49 -6.80
C GLY A 98 -16.78 -17.35 -5.74
N VAL A 99 -16.09 -16.75 -4.77
CA VAL A 99 -15.29 -17.41 -3.74
C VAL A 99 -15.68 -17.00 -2.33
N LYS A 100 -15.23 -17.77 -1.32
CA LYS A 100 -15.41 -17.40 0.10
C LYS A 100 -14.43 -16.28 0.49
N LEU A 101 -14.90 -15.31 1.28
CA LEU A 101 -14.02 -14.33 1.94
C LEU A 101 -13.46 -14.92 3.23
N VAL A 102 -12.15 -14.77 3.42
CA VAL A 102 -11.45 -15.03 4.68
C VAL A 102 -10.70 -13.76 5.06
N ILE A 103 -11.05 -13.15 6.20
CA ILE A 103 -10.36 -11.95 6.71
C ILE A 103 -9.30 -12.41 7.71
N LYS A 104 -8.06 -11.99 7.50
CA LYS A 104 -6.94 -12.10 8.44
C LYS A 104 -6.66 -10.74 9.06
N ASN A 105 -7.06 -10.57 10.33
CA ASN A 105 -6.73 -9.38 11.10
C ASN A 105 -5.32 -9.48 11.66
N MET A 106 -4.49 -8.45 11.41
CA MET A 106 -3.11 -8.36 11.88
C MET A 106 -2.69 -6.89 12.05
N ASP A 107 -1.50 -6.65 12.56
CA ASP A 107 -0.96 -5.30 12.68
C ASP A 107 -0.66 -4.73 11.28
N PHE A 108 -0.89 -3.44 11.10
CA PHE A 108 -0.81 -2.77 9.80
C PHE A 108 0.57 -2.93 9.14
N ASP A 109 1.64 -2.81 9.92
CA ASP A 109 3.04 -2.96 9.45
C ASP A 109 3.38 -4.39 9.00
N SER A 110 2.57 -5.39 9.38
CA SER A 110 2.74 -6.78 8.97
C SER A 110 2.05 -7.14 7.66
N LEU A 111 1.15 -6.29 7.16
CA LEU A 111 0.29 -6.59 6.00
C LEU A 111 1.10 -6.82 4.72
N LEU A 112 2.07 -5.95 4.42
CA LEU A 112 2.90 -6.07 3.20
C LEU A 112 3.69 -7.37 3.18
N VAL A 113 4.35 -7.72 4.28
CA VAL A 113 5.10 -8.99 4.40
C VAL A 113 4.16 -10.19 4.27
N ALA A 114 2.94 -10.11 4.80
CA ALA A 114 1.96 -11.17 4.66
C ALA A 114 1.51 -11.36 3.20
N LEU A 115 1.39 -10.28 2.43
CA LEU A 115 1.08 -10.33 1.00
C LEU A 115 2.25 -10.89 0.19
N GLU A 116 3.46 -10.37 0.38
CA GLU A 116 4.68 -10.82 -0.30
C GLU A 116 4.97 -12.31 -0.07
N THR A 117 4.67 -12.81 1.13
CA THR A 117 4.87 -14.23 1.48
C THR A 117 3.69 -15.13 1.12
N GLY A 118 2.65 -14.60 0.46
CA GLY A 118 1.47 -15.37 0.04
C GLY A 118 0.57 -15.84 1.19
N LYS A 119 0.73 -15.28 2.40
CA LYS A 119 -0.16 -15.58 3.54
C LYS A 119 -1.55 -14.98 3.39
N ILE A 120 -1.67 -13.93 2.59
CA ILE A 120 -2.90 -13.26 2.17
C ILE A 120 -2.85 -13.03 0.66
N ASP A 121 -4.01 -12.89 0.02
CA ASP A 121 -4.12 -12.67 -1.42
C ASP A 121 -4.23 -11.18 -1.76
N ALA A 122 -4.75 -10.38 -0.84
CA ALA A 122 -4.91 -8.94 -1.00
C ALA A 122 -4.87 -8.23 0.36
N ILE A 123 -4.54 -6.94 0.34
CA ILE A 123 -4.68 -6.02 1.46
C ILE A 123 -5.83 -5.06 1.14
N ILE A 124 -6.80 -4.93 2.04
CA ILE A 124 -7.84 -3.89 2.01
C ILE A 124 -7.89 -3.33 3.43
N SER A 125 -7.17 -2.22 3.68
CA SER A 125 -6.92 -1.70 5.03
C SER A 125 -6.38 -0.25 5.00
N GLY A 126 -7.09 0.68 4.34
CA GLY A 126 -6.70 2.10 4.27
C GLY A 126 -5.26 2.34 3.80
N MET A 127 -4.70 1.45 2.98
CA MET A 127 -3.28 1.50 2.64
C MET A 127 -2.97 2.52 1.55
N ASN A 128 -2.35 3.63 1.92
CA ASN A 128 -1.90 4.65 0.98
C ASN A 128 -0.89 4.09 -0.03
N VAL A 129 -1.01 4.53 -1.28
CA VAL A 129 -0.05 4.23 -2.35
C VAL A 129 1.22 5.06 -2.13
N THR A 130 2.38 4.41 -2.06
CA THR A 130 3.68 5.08 -2.02
C THR A 130 4.64 4.49 -3.03
N ALA A 131 5.64 5.27 -3.47
CA ALA A 131 6.67 4.79 -4.39
C ALA A 131 7.46 3.61 -3.80
N GLU A 132 7.65 3.58 -2.48
CA GLU A 132 8.35 2.49 -1.80
C GLU A 132 7.54 1.19 -1.85
N ARG A 133 6.24 1.26 -1.51
CA ARG A 133 5.36 0.09 -1.53
C ARG A 133 5.17 -0.49 -2.94
N LYS A 134 5.13 0.39 -3.96
CA LYS A 134 5.06 -0.02 -5.38
C LYS A 134 6.25 -0.83 -5.87
N LYS A 135 7.36 -0.86 -5.15
CA LYS A 135 8.50 -1.72 -5.50
C LYS A 135 8.24 -3.19 -5.19
N SER A 136 7.37 -3.49 -4.23
CA SER A 136 7.10 -4.84 -3.74
C SER A 136 5.71 -5.36 -4.11
N VAL A 137 4.72 -4.48 -4.27
CA VAL A 137 3.32 -4.87 -4.49
C VAL A 137 2.64 -3.98 -5.53
N ASP A 138 1.63 -4.54 -6.20
CA ASP A 138 0.74 -3.80 -7.09
C ASP A 138 -0.43 -3.19 -6.31
N PHE A 139 -0.96 -2.08 -6.83
CA PHE A 139 -2.09 -1.37 -6.27
C PHE A 139 -3.24 -1.30 -7.29
N SER A 140 -4.46 -1.36 -6.80
CA SER A 140 -5.67 -1.02 -7.56
C SER A 140 -5.70 0.47 -7.91
N ASN A 141 -6.70 0.87 -8.70
CA ASN A 141 -7.09 2.28 -8.75
C ASN A 141 -7.50 2.75 -7.35
N THR A 142 -7.26 4.03 -7.06
CA THR A 142 -7.66 4.65 -5.80
C THR A 142 -9.19 4.63 -5.68
N TYR A 143 -9.72 4.02 -4.62
CA TYR A 143 -11.15 3.93 -4.34
C TYR A 143 -11.62 4.90 -3.24
N TYR A 144 -10.68 5.48 -2.50
CA TYR A 144 -10.91 6.51 -1.49
C TYR A 144 -9.71 7.46 -1.44
N SER A 145 -9.97 8.74 -1.18
CA SER A 145 -8.93 9.76 -0.98
C SER A 145 -9.35 10.63 0.19
N GLY A 146 -8.43 10.85 1.12
CA GLY A 146 -8.61 11.70 2.29
C GLY A 146 -7.31 12.39 2.65
N ASP A 147 -7.42 13.41 3.51
CA ASP A 147 -6.28 14.13 4.05
C ASP A 147 -5.88 13.54 5.41
N SER A 148 -4.62 13.70 5.79
CA SER A 148 -4.18 13.35 7.14
C SER A 148 -4.44 14.50 8.12
N TYR A 149 -4.98 14.18 9.29
CA TYR A 149 -5.35 15.13 10.34
C TYR A 149 -4.68 14.80 11.66
N PHE A 150 -4.51 15.84 12.48
CA PHE A 150 -4.16 15.65 13.88
C PHE A 150 -5.41 15.50 14.73
N LEU A 151 -5.57 14.36 15.35
CA LEU A 151 -6.51 14.18 16.46
C LEU A 151 -5.83 14.68 17.74
N ILE A 152 -6.44 15.66 18.40
CA ILE A 152 -5.94 16.31 19.63
C ILE A 152 -7.04 16.36 20.69
N ASN A 153 -6.66 16.56 21.96
CA ASN A 153 -7.63 16.82 23.01
C ASN A 153 -8.28 18.20 22.81
N LYS A 154 -9.58 18.29 23.06
CA LYS A 154 -10.37 19.51 22.86
C LYS A 154 -9.78 20.73 23.57
N GLY A 155 -9.17 20.55 24.75
CA GLY A 155 -8.53 21.61 25.52
C GLY A 155 -7.26 22.20 24.90
N ASP A 156 -6.68 21.55 23.86
CA ASP A 156 -5.43 21.96 23.23
C ASP A 156 -5.62 22.58 21.84
N LYS A 157 -6.89 22.75 21.39
CA LYS A 157 -7.23 23.26 20.04
C LYS A 157 -6.62 24.62 19.72
N ASP A 158 -6.50 25.51 20.73
CA ASP A 158 -5.95 26.87 20.56
C ASP A 158 -4.42 26.91 20.69
N LYS A 159 -3.79 25.82 21.15
CA LYS A 159 -2.34 25.67 21.31
C LYS A 159 -1.71 24.88 20.17
N LEU A 160 -2.39 23.85 19.68
CA LEU A 160 -1.90 22.93 18.65
C LEU A 160 -2.54 23.24 17.29
N VAL A 161 -2.20 24.40 16.75
CA VAL A 161 -2.86 24.99 15.56
C VAL A 161 -2.14 24.68 14.24
N ASN A 162 -0.91 24.19 14.27
CA ASN A 162 -0.13 23.84 13.09
C ASN A 162 1.01 22.86 13.45
N VAL A 163 1.71 22.34 12.44
CA VAL A 163 2.79 21.35 12.61
C VAL A 163 3.89 21.83 13.56
N LYS A 164 4.25 23.12 13.54
CA LYS A 164 5.31 23.67 14.42
C LYS A 164 4.91 23.69 15.89
N SER A 165 3.62 23.75 16.20
CA SER A 165 3.14 23.74 17.58
C SER A 165 3.35 22.39 18.29
N PHE A 166 3.68 21.35 17.52
CA PHE A 166 4.05 20.03 18.06
C PHE A 166 5.56 19.88 18.37
N ASN A 167 6.38 20.93 18.22
CA ASN A 167 7.79 20.87 18.62
C ASN A 167 7.92 20.51 20.11
N GLY A 168 8.71 19.47 20.41
CA GLY A 168 8.88 18.92 21.76
C GLY A 168 7.67 18.14 22.32
N LYS A 169 6.61 17.99 21.53
CA LYS A 169 5.38 17.30 21.90
C LYS A 169 5.45 15.80 21.50
N ASN A 170 4.70 14.96 22.21
CA ASN A 170 4.57 13.57 21.89
C ASN A 170 3.48 13.39 20.81
N VAL A 171 3.87 12.96 19.62
CA VAL A 171 2.95 12.74 18.50
C VAL A 171 2.92 11.26 18.12
N GLY A 172 1.73 10.67 18.16
CA GLY A 172 1.52 9.27 17.84
C GLY A 172 1.11 9.06 16.38
N ALA A 173 1.51 7.92 15.82
CA ALA A 173 0.93 7.37 14.59
C ALA A 173 0.98 5.84 14.65
N GLN A 174 0.15 5.17 13.84
CA GLN A 174 0.22 3.73 13.74
C GLN A 174 1.49 3.31 13.00
N ASN A 175 2.15 2.26 13.47
CA ASN A 175 3.37 1.73 12.86
C ASN A 175 3.16 1.37 11.39
N GLY A 176 4.16 1.64 10.56
CA GLY A 176 4.17 1.30 9.14
C GLY A 176 3.27 2.17 8.26
N THR A 177 2.54 3.15 8.81
CA THR A 177 1.69 4.07 8.04
C THR A 177 2.49 5.19 7.37
N LEU A 178 1.88 5.85 6.38
CA LEU A 178 2.40 7.09 5.80
C LEU A 178 2.58 8.16 6.89
N GLN A 179 1.63 8.25 7.83
CA GLN A 179 1.63 9.22 8.92
C GLN A 179 2.82 9.05 9.85
N SER A 180 3.22 7.82 10.17
CA SER A 180 4.44 7.58 10.95
C SER A 180 5.70 8.05 10.23
N THR A 181 5.74 7.92 8.91
CA THR A 181 6.83 8.43 8.07
C THR A 181 6.82 9.96 8.00
N LEU A 182 5.64 10.58 7.87
CA LEU A 182 5.50 12.04 7.86
C LEU A 182 5.97 12.67 9.18
N ILE A 183 5.62 12.09 10.33
CA ILE A 183 6.13 12.57 11.63
C ILE A 183 7.66 12.54 11.64
N SER A 184 8.27 11.45 11.19
CA SER A 184 9.73 11.32 11.21
C SER A 184 10.44 12.30 10.27
N LYS A 185 9.86 12.60 9.10
CA LYS A 185 10.48 13.43 8.07
C LYS A 185 10.15 14.91 8.22
N GLU A 186 8.88 15.24 8.48
CA GLU A 186 8.37 16.62 8.45
C GLU A 186 8.29 17.26 9.85
N MET A 187 8.40 16.44 10.90
CA MET A 187 8.29 16.89 12.28
C MET A 187 9.52 16.48 13.13
N PRO A 188 10.76 16.80 12.70
CA PRO A 188 11.98 16.28 13.35
C PRO A 188 12.16 16.79 14.78
N LYS A 189 11.43 17.83 15.21
CA LYS A 189 11.43 18.37 16.56
C LYS A 189 10.30 17.83 17.44
N ALA A 190 9.39 17.02 16.92
CA ALA A 190 8.39 16.31 17.70
C ALA A 190 8.96 14.98 18.22
N ASN A 191 8.44 14.49 19.33
CA ASN A 191 8.75 13.18 19.85
C ASN A 191 7.80 12.16 19.21
N GLY A 192 8.14 11.67 18.03
CA GLY A 192 7.33 10.67 17.31
C GLY A 192 7.23 9.34 18.08
N LYS A 193 6.03 8.79 18.18
CA LYS A 193 5.74 7.51 18.84
C LYS A 193 4.88 6.64 17.92
N GLY A 194 5.34 5.42 17.68
CA GLY A 194 4.60 4.41 16.92
C GLY A 194 3.92 3.40 17.84
N LEU A 195 2.69 3.00 17.52
CA LEU A 195 2.01 1.86 18.13
C LEU A 195 1.38 0.98 17.04
N ALA A 196 1.28 -0.32 17.32
CA ALA A 196 0.67 -1.27 16.39
C ALA A 196 -0.85 -1.01 16.19
N LYS A 197 -1.54 -0.56 17.25
CA LYS A 197 -2.99 -0.36 17.25
C LYS A 197 -3.37 1.11 17.35
N LEU A 198 -4.25 1.54 16.43
CA LEU A 198 -4.84 2.89 16.47
C LEU A 198 -5.66 3.12 17.73
N SER A 199 -6.43 2.10 18.18
CA SER A 199 -7.18 2.16 19.43
C SER A 199 -6.30 2.46 20.65
N SER A 200 -5.08 1.91 20.70
CA SER A 200 -4.12 2.20 21.76
C SER A 200 -3.57 3.63 21.71
N LEU A 201 -3.41 4.19 20.50
CA LEU A 201 -3.03 5.60 20.31
C LEU A 201 -4.14 6.52 20.85
N VAL A 202 -5.40 6.23 20.53
CA VAL A 202 -6.56 7.02 21.02
C VAL A 202 -6.65 7.00 22.56
N ILE A 203 -6.47 5.82 23.18
CA ILE A 203 -6.42 5.72 24.65
C ILE A 203 -5.25 6.54 25.21
N GLY A 204 -4.08 6.49 24.55
CA GLY A 204 -2.92 7.28 24.93
C GLY A 204 -3.14 8.80 24.82
N LEU A 205 -3.89 9.24 23.79
CA LEU A 205 -4.29 10.65 23.66
C LEU A 205 -5.23 11.07 24.78
N GLN A 206 -6.26 10.26 25.06
CA GLN A 206 -7.23 10.53 26.14
C GLN A 206 -6.56 10.59 27.52
N SER A 207 -5.53 9.81 27.75
CA SER A 207 -4.74 9.81 28.99
C SER A 207 -3.58 10.82 29.00
N HIS A 208 -3.53 11.72 28.01
CA HIS A 208 -2.47 12.74 27.87
C HIS A 208 -1.03 12.19 27.73
N LYS A 209 -0.90 10.91 27.34
CA LYS A 209 0.40 10.32 26.98
C LYS A 209 0.92 10.86 25.65
N TYR A 210 0.01 11.20 24.74
CA TYR A 210 0.26 11.90 23.49
C TYR A 210 -0.42 13.25 23.49
N ASP A 211 0.23 14.25 22.88
CA ASP A 211 -0.33 15.59 22.64
C ASP A 211 -1.19 15.59 21.36
N GLY A 212 -0.88 14.70 20.43
CA GLY A 212 -1.66 14.49 19.20
C GLY A 212 -1.38 13.15 18.54
N ILE A 213 -2.31 12.72 17.69
CA ILE A 213 -2.17 11.54 16.82
C ILE A 213 -2.35 12.00 15.38
N LEU A 214 -1.42 11.65 14.49
CA LEU A 214 -1.56 11.86 13.04
C LEU A 214 -2.19 10.63 12.40
N MET A 215 -3.31 10.84 11.72
CA MET A 215 -4.11 9.79 11.08
C MET A 215 -4.90 10.35 9.88
N ASP A 216 -5.49 9.53 9.04
CA ASP A 216 -6.40 9.91 7.96
C ASP A 216 -7.83 10.06 8.47
#